data_e694ce8043384f25805522907547c527
#
_entry.id   e694ce8043384f25805522907547c527
#
_cell.length_a   1.000
_cell.length_b   1.000
_cell.length_c   1.000
_cell.angle_alpha   90.00
_cell.angle_beta   90.00
_cell.angle_gamma   90.00
#
_symmetry.space_group_name_H-M   'P 1'
#
loop_
_entity.id
_entity.type
_entity.pdbx_description
1 polymer ?
#
loop_
_entity_poly.entity_id
_entity_poly.type
_entity_poly.pdbx_seq_one_letter_code
_entity_poly.pdbx_strand_id
1 'polypeptide(L)'
;FNSNNLLDFRNSISEKALRYDLTVPLARFITQNQNEINFPFKRFQIENVWRADRPQHGRYQEFVQCDADVVGNIGPVAESEIINLVDDIFSSLKIKNLKLKINHREILNLISVYVDEADKFKQLTISFDKIDKIGVSGVIDELINDGFSESAVDKIKKLLSFSGTNAEKFKFLKNLFKNQSLSNSCINDLKSTMDLVAKLKTIEIDFDFSLARGLGYYTGIIFELIPPNGLDTGSIAGGGRYDNLTNNFGLKNISGVGISLGIDRICHVLEKLNLFPKKIFQSIDILVLNFGDLFLKDLIQHIQEWRKNNQKVLVYPSNQKLKKQMQYANHIQAKWVVFFGENEKNNDQLNFKNMITGKTISYKFNEFNISNFLNQEKC
;
A
#
# COMPACT_ATOMS: atom_id res chain seq x y z
N PHE A 1 -25.47 -0.20 34.04
CA PHE A 1 -25.20 0.68 32.89
C PHE A 1 -26.47 1.44 32.53
N ASN A 2 -26.57 2.69 33.00
CA ASN A 2 -27.73 3.58 32.80
C ASN A 2 -27.42 4.70 31.80
N SER A 3 -26.75 4.44 30.68
CA SER A 3 -26.54 5.46 29.67
C SER A 3 -27.51 5.26 28.48
N ASN A 4 -28.39 6.22 28.29
CA ASN A 4 -29.29 6.27 27.12
C ASN A 4 -28.56 6.69 25.83
N ASN A 5 -27.22 6.91 25.90
CA ASN A 5 -26.39 7.36 24.79
C ASN A 5 -25.32 6.32 24.49
N LEU A 6 -25.27 5.84 23.28
CA LEU A 6 -24.28 4.86 22.77
C LEU A 6 -22.81 5.33 22.97
N LEU A 7 -22.55 6.64 22.90
CA LEU A 7 -21.24 7.23 23.12
C LEU A 7 -20.80 7.11 24.58
N ASP A 8 -21.70 7.40 25.53
CA ASP A 8 -21.41 7.30 26.97
C ASP A 8 -21.24 5.83 27.38
N PHE A 9 -22.06 4.94 26.83
CA PHE A 9 -21.91 3.50 27.03
C PHE A 9 -20.54 3.01 26.54
N ARG A 10 -20.16 3.34 25.31
CA ARG A 10 -18.85 2.98 24.75
C ARG A 10 -17.69 3.47 25.64
N ASN A 11 -17.73 4.73 26.06
CA ASN A 11 -16.68 5.32 26.87
C ASN A 11 -16.60 4.70 28.28
N SER A 12 -17.72 4.15 28.80
CA SER A 12 -17.76 3.46 30.07
C SER A 12 -17.14 2.05 30.07
N ILE A 13 -17.03 1.43 28.89
CA ILE A 13 -16.51 0.06 28.75
C ILE A 13 -15.07 0.00 28.21
N SER A 14 -14.59 1.05 27.55
CA SER A 14 -13.22 1.10 27.03
C SER A 14 -12.69 2.52 26.95
N GLU A 15 -11.54 2.74 27.59
CA GLU A 15 -10.80 4.01 27.51
C GLU A 15 -9.93 4.11 26.25
N LYS A 16 -9.62 2.98 25.62
CA LYS A 16 -8.73 2.87 24.48
C LYS A 16 -9.33 1.99 23.40
N ALA A 17 -9.00 2.29 22.16
CA ALA A 17 -9.37 1.49 21.00
C ALA A 17 -8.17 1.30 20.07
N LEU A 18 -8.17 0.22 19.32
CA LEU A 18 -7.22 0.04 18.22
C LEU A 18 -7.45 1.12 17.17
N ARG A 19 -6.36 1.65 16.60
CA ARG A 19 -6.45 2.70 15.58
C ARG A 19 -7.05 2.17 14.27
N TYR A 20 -7.98 2.92 13.74
CA TYR A 20 -8.65 2.61 12.48
C TYR A 20 -7.83 3.02 11.23
N ASP A 21 -7.06 4.11 11.37
CA ASP A 21 -6.17 4.69 10.36
C ASP A 21 -4.95 5.36 11.06
N LEU A 22 -4.05 5.95 10.26
CA LEU A 22 -2.88 6.67 10.76
C LEU A 22 -3.06 8.19 10.67
N THR A 23 -4.08 8.69 9.97
CA THR A 23 -4.31 10.13 9.72
C THR A 23 -4.93 10.81 10.95
N VAL A 24 -5.92 10.18 11.58
CA VAL A 24 -6.54 10.73 12.82
C VAL A 24 -5.54 10.81 13.97
N PRO A 25 -4.72 9.75 14.26
CA PRO A 25 -3.63 9.86 15.21
C PRO A 25 -2.61 10.94 14.87
N LEU A 26 -2.28 11.17 13.58
CA LEU A 26 -1.41 12.26 13.14
C LEU A 26 -1.99 13.61 13.50
N ALA A 27 -3.25 13.86 13.21
CA ALA A 27 -3.90 15.14 13.53
C ALA A 27 -3.86 15.44 15.03
N ARG A 28 -4.06 14.42 15.87
CA ARG A 28 -3.90 14.53 17.34
C ARG A 28 -2.45 14.84 17.72
N PHE A 29 -1.48 14.12 17.14
CA PHE A 29 -0.05 14.36 17.39
C PHE A 29 0.37 15.78 17.03
N ILE A 30 -0.03 16.28 15.85
CA ILE A 30 0.24 17.66 15.40
C ILE A 30 -0.32 18.68 16.41
N THR A 31 -1.56 18.46 16.85
CA THR A 31 -2.20 19.38 17.80
C THR A 31 -1.47 19.42 19.15
N GLN A 32 -1.05 18.25 19.65
CA GLN A 32 -0.36 18.15 20.94
C GLN A 32 1.06 18.72 20.92
N ASN A 33 1.74 18.69 19.75
CA ASN A 33 3.14 19.10 19.60
C ASN A 33 3.32 20.32 18.69
N GLN A 34 2.25 21.14 18.49
CA GLN A 34 2.25 22.26 17.54
C GLN A 34 3.36 23.29 17.74
N ASN A 35 3.82 23.47 18.99
CA ASN A 35 4.88 24.42 19.34
C ASN A 35 6.30 23.89 19.05
N GLU A 36 6.43 22.58 18.79
CA GLU A 36 7.71 21.91 18.51
C GLU A 36 7.85 21.57 17.03
N ILE A 37 6.76 21.61 16.28
CA ILE A 37 6.71 21.22 14.87
C ILE A 37 6.91 22.44 13.99
N ASN A 38 7.86 22.37 13.05
CA ASN A 38 8.03 23.33 11.99
C ASN A 38 7.15 22.96 10.78
N PHE A 39 6.29 23.88 10.33
CA PHE A 39 5.49 23.71 9.14
C PHE A 39 6.20 24.27 7.88
N PRO A 40 6.03 23.63 6.69
CA PRO A 40 5.27 22.42 6.45
C PRO A 40 5.95 21.17 7.04
N PHE A 41 5.17 20.36 7.75
CA PHE A 41 5.63 19.11 8.35
C PHE A 41 5.36 17.94 7.40
N LYS A 42 6.40 17.20 7.03
CA LYS A 42 6.30 16.00 6.19
C LYS A 42 6.62 14.77 7.03
N ARG A 43 5.79 13.75 6.92
CA ARG A 43 6.05 12.47 7.60
C ARG A 43 5.70 11.30 6.71
N PHE A 44 6.26 10.14 7.01
CA PHE A 44 5.66 8.85 6.66
C PHE A 44 5.56 7.97 7.91
N GLN A 45 4.63 7.02 7.86
CA GLN A 45 4.45 6.05 8.95
C GLN A 45 3.98 4.72 8.35
N ILE A 46 4.60 3.61 8.77
CA ILE A 46 4.25 2.25 8.36
C ILE A 46 3.85 1.49 9.62
N GLU A 47 2.57 1.15 9.74
CA GLU A 47 2.02 0.56 10.95
C GLU A 47 0.74 -0.23 10.69
N ASN A 48 0.42 -1.13 11.62
CA ASN A 48 -0.84 -1.84 11.60
C ASN A 48 -2.01 -0.93 11.95
N VAL A 49 -3.13 -1.15 11.25
CA VAL A 49 -4.44 -0.57 11.55
C VAL A 49 -5.49 -1.67 11.64
N TRP A 50 -6.60 -1.39 12.33
CA TRP A 50 -7.62 -2.39 12.61
C TRP A 50 -9.01 -1.90 12.23
N ARG A 51 -9.73 -2.72 11.49
CA ARG A 51 -11.10 -2.43 11.05
C ARG A 51 -11.99 -3.63 11.27
N ALA A 52 -13.18 -3.42 11.81
CA ALA A 52 -14.17 -4.47 12.00
C ALA A 52 -14.91 -4.83 10.69
N ASP A 53 -14.24 -4.72 9.55
CA ASP A 53 -14.78 -5.06 8.25
C ASP A 53 -15.01 -6.57 8.12
N ARG A 54 -16.01 -6.96 7.29
CA ARG A 54 -16.20 -8.37 6.96
C ARG A 54 -15.00 -8.87 6.15
N PRO A 55 -14.26 -9.89 6.63
CA PRO A 55 -13.09 -10.41 5.94
C PRO A 55 -13.43 -10.94 4.54
N GLN A 56 -12.61 -10.57 3.57
CA GLN A 56 -12.69 -11.10 2.19
C GLN A 56 -11.33 -10.94 1.52
N HIS A 57 -11.14 -11.51 0.35
CA HIS A 57 -9.89 -11.39 -0.39
C HIS A 57 -9.47 -9.92 -0.58
N GLY A 58 -8.24 -9.58 -0.18
CA GLY A 58 -7.73 -8.21 -0.22
C GLY A 58 -8.35 -7.23 0.80
N ARG A 59 -9.13 -7.72 1.78
CA ARG A 59 -9.70 -6.92 2.87
C ARG A 59 -9.60 -7.70 4.20
N TYR A 60 -8.69 -7.23 5.04
CA TYR A 60 -8.35 -7.83 6.32
C TYR A 60 -8.85 -6.97 7.48
N GLN A 61 -8.99 -7.57 8.66
CA GLN A 61 -9.35 -6.83 9.88
C GLN A 61 -8.13 -6.16 10.53
N GLU A 62 -6.96 -6.74 10.36
CA GLU A 62 -5.66 -6.17 10.69
C GLU A 62 -4.82 -6.13 9.41
N PHE A 63 -4.25 -4.98 9.09
CA PHE A 63 -3.43 -4.82 7.89
C PHE A 63 -2.48 -3.63 8.04
N VAL A 64 -1.43 -3.61 7.23
CA VAL A 64 -0.41 -2.56 7.27
C VAL A 64 -0.76 -1.43 6.31
N GLN A 65 -0.78 -0.20 6.84
CA GLN A 65 -0.81 1.02 6.04
C GLN A 65 0.58 1.67 6.03
N CYS A 66 0.95 2.23 4.89
CA CYS A 66 2.07 3.15 4.74
C CYS A 66 1.51 4.50 4.32
N ASP A 67 1.45 5.43 5.27
CA ASP A 67 0.92 6.76 5.05
C ASP A 67 2.05 7.76 4.83
N ALA A 68 1.85 8.67 3.88
CA ALA A 68 2.72 9.82 3.65
C ALA A 68 1.86 11.09 3.65
N ASP A 69 2.25 12.07 4.47
CA ASP A 69 1.47 13.29 4.68
C ASP A 69 2.35 14.54 4.64
N VAL A 70 1.77 15.63 4.15
CA VAL A 70 2.30 17.00 4.23
C VAL A 70 1.28 17.85 4.97
N VAL A 71 1.67 18.41 6.13
CA VAL A 71 0.78 19.20 6.99
C VAL A 71 1.28 20.63 7.10
N GLY A 72 0.36 21.61 7.10
CA GLY A 72 0.69 23.02 7.17
C GLY A 72 0.99 23.67 5.82
N ASN A 73 0.51 23.09 4.72
CA ASN A 73 0.61 23.66 3.38
C ASN A 73 -0.78 23.93 2.79
N ILE A 74 -0.94 25.08 2.18
CA ILE A 74 -2.15 25.49 1.46
C ILE A 74 -1.78 25.62 -0.02
N GLY A 75 -2.36 24.77 -0.88
CA GLY A 75 -2.20 24.85 -2.32
C GLY A 75 -1.75 23.57 -3.01
N PRO A 76 -1.68 23.58 -4.35
CA PRO A 76 -1.57 22.37 -5.17
C PRO A 76 -0.17 21.70 -5.15
N VAL A 77 0.84 22.36 -4.57
CA VAL A 77 2.22 21.86 -4.53
C VAL A 77 2.31 20.58 -3.71
N ALA A 78 1.64 20.52 -2.56
CA ALA A 78 1.70 19.35 -1.71
C ALA A 78 1.00 18.14 -2.34
N GLU A 79 -0.12 18.34 -3.02
CA GLU A 79 -0.80 17.28 -3.79
C GLU A 79 0.08 16.76 -4.92
N SER A 80 0.74 17.65 -5.66
CA SER A 80 1.65 17.22 -6.75
C SER A 80 2.86 16.47 -6.21
N GLU A 81 3.41 16.86 -5.06
CA GLU A 81 4.49 16.10 -4.38
C GLU A 81 4.02 14.69 -3.98
N ILE A 82 2.81 14.55 -3.44
CA ILE A 82 2.24 13.23 -3.10
C ILE A 82 2.07 12.36 -4.36
N ILE A 83 1.59 12.92 -5.47
CA ILE A 83 1.44 12.18 -6.73
C ILE A 83 2.80 11.73 -7.26
N ASN A 84 3.80 12.59 -7.27
CA ASN A 84 5.16 12.26 -7.70
C ASN A 84 5.79 11.19 -6.79
N LEU A 85 5.62 11.30 -5.46
CA LEU A 85 6.06 10.29 -4.49
C LEU A 85 5.48 8.91 -4.80
N VAL A 86 4.19 8.85 -5.10
CA VAL A 86 3.51 7.58 -5.45
C VAL A 86 4.10 6.98 -6.72
N ASP A 87 4.33 7.79 -7.77
CA ASP A 87 4.95 7.31 -9.02
C ASP A 87 6.37 6.77 -8.79
N ASP A 88 7.17 7.44 -7.97
CA ASP A 88 8.52 6.98 -7.64
C ASP A 88 8.52 5.67 -6.84
N ILE A 89 7.59 5.50 -5.89
CA ILE A 89 7.42 4.25 -5.13
C ILE A 89 7.09 3.10 -6.10
N PHE A 90 6.06 3.26 -6.93
CA PHE A 90 5.62 2.18 -7.84
C PHE A 90 6.60 1.94 -8.99
N SER A 91 7.34 2.96 -9.42
CA SER A 91 8.48 2.81 -10.33
C SER A 91 9.57 1.94 -9.72
N SER A 92 9.90 2.14 -8.44
CA SER A 92 10.88 1.34 -7.71
C SER A 92 10.42 -0.10 -7.51
N LEU A 93 9.13 -0.31 -7.28
CA LEU A 93 8.49 -1.63 -7.22
C LEU A 93 8.30 -2.28 -8.60
N LYS A 94 8.59 -1.56 -9.70
CA LYS A 94 8.43 -2.02 -11.09
C LYS A 94 6.98 -2.35 -11.48
N ILE A 95 6.01 -1.82 -10.75
CA ILE A 95 4.59 -1.93 -11.10
C ILE A 95 4.26 -0.81 -12.08
N LYS A 96 3.74 -1.16 -13.26
CA LYS A 96 3.39 -0.24 -14.34
C LYS A 96 1.88 -0.26 -14.62
N ASN A 97 1.42 0.68 -15.46
CA ASN A 97 0.02 0.77 -15.92
C ASN A 97 -0.97 0.96 -14.74
N LEU A 98 -0.56 1.75 -13.77
CA LEU A 98 -1.42 2.18 -12.68
C LEU A 98 -2.30 3.35 -13.12
N LYS A 99 -3.51 3.42 -12.60
CA LYS A 99 -4.40 4.55 -12.83
C LYS A 99 -4.65 5.28 -11.51
N LEU A 100 -4.31 6.57 -11.45
CA LEU A 100 -4.64 7.44 -10.33
C LEU A 100 -5.93 8.19 -10.67
N LYS A 101 -7.04 7.75 -10.12
CA LYS A 101 -8.27 8.52 -10.14
C LYS A 101 -8.12 9.74 -9.23
N ILE A 102 -8.48 10.90 -9.71
CA ILE A 102 -8.44 12.16 -8.96
C ILE A 102 -9.78 12.89 -9.08
N ASN A 103 -10.26 13.46 -7.99
CA ASN A 103 -11.44 14.30 -7.95
C ASN A 103 -11.27 15.40 -6.88
N HIS A 104 -12.25 16.26 -6.75
CA HIS A 104 -12.33 17.27 -5.70
C HIS A 104 -13.66 17.14 -4.96
N ARG A 105 -13.62 17.16 -3.62
CA ARG A 105 -14.82 16.98 -2.78
C ARG A 105 -15.93 17.97 -3.11
N GLU A 106 -15.54 19.23 -3.44
CA GLU A 106 -16.47 20.27 -3.80
C GLU A 106 -17.18 20.00 -5.15
N ILE A 107 -16.56 19.27 -6.09
CA ILE A 107 -17.23 18.86 -7.33
C ILE A 107 -18.42 17.94 -7.04
N LEU A 108 -18.28 17.04 -6.06
CA LEU A 108 -19.40 16.17 -5.63
C LEU A 108 -20.54 17.00 -5.03
N ASN A 109 -20.19 18.04 -4.26
CA ASN A 109 -21.17 18.99 -3.73
C ASN A 109 -21.87 19.78 -4.85
N LEU A 110 -21.11 20.28 -5.82
CA LEU A 110 -21.65 20.96 -7.01
C LEU A 110 -22.58 20.05 -7.82
N ILE A 111 -22.29 18.75 -7.92
CA ILE A 111 -23.17 17.77 -8.56
C ILE A 111 -24.50 17.67 -7.78
N SER A 112 -24.48 17.56 -6.44
CA SER A 112 -25.71 17.49 -5.65
C SER A 112 -26.58 18.73 -5.78
N VAL A 113 -25.96 19.92 -5.86
CA VAL A 113 -26.66 21.19 -6.12
C VAL A 113 -27.21 21.24 -7.55
N TYR A 114 -26.44 20.81 -8.54
CA TYR A 114 -26.86 20.81 -9.97
C TYR A 114 -28.08 19.90 -10.21
N VAL A 115 -28.17 18.81 -9.47
CA VAL A 115 -29.33 17.90 -9.61
C VAL A 115 -30.50 18.28 -8.70
N ASP A 116 -30.42 19.39 -7.97
CA ASP A 116 -31.44 19.92 -7.05
C ASP A 116 -31.70 19.02 -5.83
N GLU A 117 -30.69 18.25 -5.36
CA GLU A 117 -30.79 17.31 -4.23
C GLU A 117 -29.61 17.55 -3.24
N ALA A 118 -29.31 18.80 -2.93
CA ALA A 118 -28.18 19.17 -2.06
C ALA A 118 -28.28 18.58 -0.64
N ASP A 119 -29.49 18.38 -0.14
CA ASP A 119 -29.79 17.75 1.15
C ASP A 119 -29.45 16.26 1.18
N LYS A 120 -29.37 15.59 0.02
CA LYS A 120 -29.03 14.18 -0.15
C LYS A 120 -27.56 13.94 -0.55
N PHE A 121 -26.67 14.92 -0.32
CA PHE A 121 -25.25 14.83 -0.65
C PHE A 121 -24.58 13.56 -0.09
N LYS A 122 -24.93 13.17 1.13
CA LYS A 122 -24.38 11.95 1.77
C LYS A 122 -24.78 10.69 1.03
N GLN A 123 -26.05 10.55 0.66
CA GLN A 123 -26.58 9.40 -0.11
C GLN A 123 -25.90 9.33 -1.48
N LEU A 124 -25.82 10.47 -2.20
CA LEU A 124 -25.13 10.57 -3.48
C LEU A 124 -23.71 10.04 -3.40
N THR A 125 -22.92 10.49 -2.41
CA THR A 125 -21.54 10.09 -2.25
C THR A 125 -21.38 8.60 -1.87
N ILE A 126 -22.29 8.05 -1.08
CA ILE A 126 -22.30 6.62 -0.73
C ILE A 126 -22.58 5.75 -1.96
N SER A 127 -23.55 6.14 -2.82
CA SER A 127 -23.87 5.41 -4.04
C SER A 127 -22.74 5.51 -5.06
N PHE A 128 -22.13 6.68 -5.22
CA PHE A 128 -20.96 6.86 -6.10
C PHE A 128 -19.77 6.02 -5.67
N ASP A 129 -19.48 5.87 -4.37
CA ASP A 129 -18.38 5.02 -3.86
C ASP A 129 -18.53 3.54 -4.23
N LYS A 130 -19.73 3.12 -4.61
CA LYS A 130 -20.01 1.74 -5.03
C LYS A 130 -19.94 1.53 -6.55
N ILE A 131 -19.70 2.58 -7.35
CA ILE A 131 -19.82 2.52 -8.82
C ILE A 131 -18.93 1.43 -9.44
N ASP A 132 -17.72 1.22 -8.92
CA ASP A 132 -16.79 0.18 -9.39
C ASP A 132 -17.30 -1.26 -9.10
N LYS A 133 -18.27 -1.41 -8.16
CA LYS A 133 -18.84 -2.71 -7.77
C LYS A 133 -20.17 -3.03 -8.44
N ILE A 134 -21.06 -2.03 -8.49
CA ILE A 134 -22.44 -2.22 -8.95
C ILE A 134 -22.72 -1.60 -10.32
N GLY A 135 -21.70 -0.89 -10.89
CA GLY A 135 -21.84 -0.19 -12.16
C GLY A 135 -22.75 1.02 -12.12
N VAL A 136 -22.86 1.73 -13.23
CA VAL A 136 -23.73 2.91 -13.35
C VAL A 136 -25.21 2.54 -13.12
N SER A 137 -25.70 1.41 -13.65
CA SER A 137 -27.08 0.98 -13.46
C SER A 137 -27.41 0.75 -11.99
N GLY A 138 -26.54 0.04 -11.24
CA GLY A 138 -26.75 -0.20 -9.82
C GLY A 138 -26.72 1.08 -8.99
N VAL A 139 -25.87 2.07 -9.35
CA VAL A 139 -25.88 3.40 -8.72
C VAL A 139 -27.21 4.10 -8.97
N ILE A 140 -27.72 4.08 -10.18
CA ILE A 140 -29.01 4.68 -10.53
C ILE A 140 -30.16 4.04 -9.71
N ASP A 141 -30.18 2.70 -9.62
CA ASP A 141 -31.20 1.98 -8.83
C ASP A 141 -31.14 2.36 -7.33
N GLU A 142 -29.93 2.49 -6.77
CA GLU A 142 -29.78 2.96 -5.38
C GLU A 142 -30.29 4.39 -5.18
N LEU A 143 -29.98 5.31 -6.09
CA LEU A 143 -30.44 6.69 -6.00
C LEU A 143 -31.98 6.79 -6.08
N ILE A 144 -32.61 5.99 -6.94
CA ILE A 144 -34.07 5.89 -7.00
C ILE A 144 -34.62 5.42 -5.65
N ASN A 145 -34.04 4.36 -5.06
CA ASN A 145 -34.44 3.82 -3.77
C ASN A 145 -34.24 4.82 -2.62
N ASP A 146 -33.22 5.67 -2.71
CA ASP A 146 -32.93 6.76 -1.77
C ASP A 146 -33.84 7.99 -1.99
N GLY A 147 -34.81 7.89 -2.93
CA GLY A 147 -35.82 8.91 -3.18
C GLY A 147 -35.36 10.12 -3.97
N PHE A 148 -34.31 10.00 -4.80
CA PHE A 148 -33.95 11.04 -5.75
C PHE A 148 -35.03 11.18 -6.81
N SER A 149 -35.29 12.42 -7.26
CA SER A 149 -36.26 12.71 -8.31
C SER A 149 -35.82 12.13 -9.66
N GLU A 150 -36.79 11.79 -10.53
CA GLU A 150 -36.47 11.29 -11.88
C GLU A 150 -35.58 12.28 -12.65
N SER A 151 -35.82 13.57 -12.52
CA SER A 151 -34.99 14.63 -13.12
C SER A 151 -33.55 14.59 -12.63
N ALA A 152 -33.33 14.36 -11.31
CA ALA A 152 -32.01 14.23 -10.72
C ALA A 152 -31.29 12.99 -11.23
N VAL A 153 -32.00 11.86 -11.26
CA VAL A 153 -31.48 10.59 -11.77
C VAL A 153 -31.04 10.70 -13.23
N ASP A 154 -31.85 11.32 -14.09
CA ASP A 154 -31.51 11.54 -15.51
C ASP A 154 -30.27 12.43 -15.69
N LYS A 155 -30.15 13.50 -14.89
CA LYS A 155 -28.96 14.36 -14.88
C LYS A 155 -27.72 13.58 -14.47
N ILE A 156 -27.81 12.77 -13.40
CA ILE A 156 -26.70 11.94 -12.90
C ILE A 156 -26.32 10.88 -13.93
N LYS A 157 -27.29 10.21 -14.55
CA LYS A 157 -27.04 9.22 -15.60
C LYS A 157 -26.25 9.81 -16.77
N LYS A 158 -26.63 11.00 -17.24
CA LYS A 158 -25.89 11.72 -18.31
C LYS A 158 -24.48 12.08 -17.87
N LEU A 159 -24.30 12.49 -16.62
CA LEU A 159 -23.00 12.80 -16.05
C LEU A 159 -22.11 11.55 -15.98
N LEU A 160 -22.60 10.45 -15.41
CA LEU A 160 -21.83 9.21 -15.26
C LEU A 160 -21.56 8.51 -16.61
N SER A 161 -22.35 8.76 -17.64
CA SER A 161 -22.15 8.23 -18.99
C SER A 161 -21.13 9.05 -19.81
N PHE A 162 -20.67 10.20 -19.30
CA PHE A 162 -19.71 11.04 -20.03
C PHE A 162 -18.33 10.41 -19.99
N SER A 163 -17.74 10.16 -21.15
CA SER A 163 -16.38 9.68 -21.33
C SER A 163 -15.59 10.67 -22.18
N GLY A 164 -14.28 10.77 -21.92
CA GLY A 164 -13.38 11.66 -22.66
C GLY A 164 -12.06 11.86 -21.94
N THR A 165 -11.17 12.61 -22.56
CA THR A 165 -9.90 13.04 -21.96
C THR A 165 -10.14 13.95 -20.74
N ASN A 166 -9.13 14.09 -19.90
CA ASN A 166 -9.23 15.00 -18.74
C ASN A 166 -9.61 16.42 -19.16
N ALA A 167 -9.08 16.91 -20.28
CA ALA A 167 -9.42 18.24 -20.83
C ALA A 167 -10.90 18.37 -21.22
N GLU A 168 -11.46 17.32 -21.84
CA GLU A 168 -12.89 17.28 -22.22
C GLU A 168 -13.77 17.18 -20.99
N LYS A 169 -13.39 16.38 -19.99
CA LYS A 169 -14.09 16.30 -18.69
C LYS A 169 -14.11 17.64 -17.96
N PHE A 170 -13.00 18.37 -17.93
CA PHE A 170 -12.97 19.73 -17.38
C PHE A 170 -13.86 20.71 -18.13
N LYS A 171 -13.83 20.66 -19.47
CA LYS A 171 -14.70 21.50 -20.31
C LYS A 171 -16.18 21.19 -20.06
N PHE A 172 -16.52 19.91 -19.97
CA PHE A 172 -17.87 19.43 -19.67
C PHE A 172 -18.38 20.00 -18.35
N LEU A 173 -17.62 19.82 -17.25
CA LEU A 173 -18.03 20.34 -15.93
C LEU A 173 -18.11 21.87 -15.87
N LYS A 174 -17.16 22.59 -16.52
CA LYS A 174 -17.25 24.06 -16.63
C LYS A 174 -18.53 24.53 -17.32
N ASN A 175 -18.97 23.80 -18.35
CA ASN A 175 -20.21 24.11 -19.04
C ASN A 175 -21.44 23.76 -18.18
N LEU A 176 -21.37 22.66 -17.42
CA LEU A 176 -22.47 22.21 -16.56
C LEU A 176 -22.72 23.17 -15.40
N PHE A 177 -21.64 23.69 -14.80
CA PHE A 177 -21.69 24.54 -13.61
C PHE A 177 -21.49 26.04 -13.88
N LYS A 178 -21.78 26.51 -15.08
CA LYS A 178 -21.54 27.92 -15.52
C LYS A 178 -22.04 28.99 -14.54
N ASN A 179 -23.12 28.69 -13.84
CA ASN A 179 -23.79 29.66 -12.93
C ASN A 179 -23.36 29.49 -11.47
N GLN A 180 -22.38 28.60 -11.18
CA GLN A 180 -21.93 28.34 -9.81
C GLN A 180 -20.54 28.93 -9.61
N SER A 181 -20.39 29.90 -8.72
CA SER A 181 -19.14 30.65 -8.50
C SER A 181 -17.98 29.75 -8.00
N LEU A 182 -18.28 28.76 -7.20
CA LEU A 182 -17.30 27.77 -6.66
C LEU A 182 -16.73 26.82 -7.71
N SER A 183 -17.40 26.64 -8.85
CA SER A 183 -16.96 25.73 -9.89
C SER A 183 -15.57 26.06 -10.47
N ASN A 184 -15.20 27.32 -10.51
CA ASN A 184 -13.91 27.74 -11.06
C ASN A 184 -12.74 27.47 -10.09
N SER A 185 -12.94 27.56 -8.79
CA SER A 185 -11.88 27.32 -7.80
C SER A 185 -11.47 25.86 -7.77
N CYS A 186 -12.38 24.92 -7.49
CA CYS A 186 -12.06 23.49 -7.38
C CYS A 186 -11.53 22.87 -8.68
N ILE A 187 -12.05 23.33 -9.86
CA ILE A 187 -11.53 22.90 -11.15
C ILE A 187 -10.12 23.45 -11.39
N ASN A 188 -9.84 24.69 -10.97
CA ASN A 188 -8.51 25.26 -11.09
C ASN A 188 -7.52 24.59 -10.15
N ASP A 189 -7.91 24.23 -8.92
CA ASP A 189 -7.08 23.51 -7.97
C ASP A 189 -6.64 22.15 -8.55
N LEU A 190 -7.59 21.39 -9.12
CA LEU A 190 -7.28 20.13 -9.83
C LEU A 190 -6.31 20.35 -11.01
N LYS A 191 -6.58 21.35 -11.86
CA LYS A 191 -5.70 21.65 -13.00
C LYS A 191 -4.32 22.05 -12.55
N SER A 192 -4.21 22.97 -11.60
CA SER A 192 -2.92 23.43 -11.06
C SER A 192 -2.13 22.28 -10.45
N THR A 193 -2.80 21.36 -9.74
CA THR A 193 -2.15 20.15 -9.22
C THR A 193 -1.62 19.29 -10.35
N MET A 194 -2.42 19.02 -11.40
CA MET A 194 -2.01 18.19 -12.53
C MET A 194 -0.89 18.84 -13.36
N ASP A 195 -0.92 20.18 -13.51
CA ASP A 195 0.10 20.92 -14.26
C ASP A 195 1.46 20.95 -13.54
N LEU A 196 1.47 20.82 -12.20
CA LEU A 196 2.68 20.75 -11.37
C LEU A 196 3.27 19.34 -11.26
N VAL A 197 2.53 18.32 -11.68
CA VAL A 197 3.03 16.94 -11.66
C VAL A 197 4.09 16.73 -12.74
N ALA A 198 5.22 16.14 -12.37
CA ALA A 198 6.28 15.78 -13.30
C ALA A 198 5.79 14.71 -14.31
N LYS A 199 6.58 14.43 -15.34
CA LYS A 199 6.29 13.32 -16.27
C LYS A 199 6.33 12.00 -15.52
N LEU A 200 5.16 11.41 -15.30
CA LEU A 200 4.99 10.13 -14.61
C LEU A 200 5.49 8.96 -15.46
N LYS A 201 6.03 7.94 -14.79
CA LYS A 201 6.66 6.75 -15.39
C LYS A 201 5.73 5.53 -15.38
N THR A 202 4.88 5.43 -14.36
CA THR A 202 4.09 4.24 -14.04
C THR A 202 2.60 4.52 -13.89
N ILE A 203 2.22 5.78 -13.69
CA ILE A 203 0.87 6.22 -13.36
C ILE A 203 0.28 7.05 -14.49
N GLU A 204 -0.97 6.77 -14.85
CA GLU A 204 -1.84 7.62 -15.64
C GLU A 204 -2.84 8.33 -14.72
N ILE A 205 -2.94 9.66 -14.80
CA ILE A 205 -3.91 10.42 -14.03
C ILE A 205 -5.23 10.48 -14.80
N ASP A 206 -6.30 10.02 -14.15
CA ASP A 206 -7.67 10.06 -14.65
C ASP A 206 -8.53 10.94 -13.75
N PHE A 207 -8.97 12.07 -14.27
CA PHE A 207 -9.96 12.88 -13.58
C PHE A 207 -11.31 12.17 -13.62
N ASP A 208 -11.75 11.64 -12.48
CA ASP A 208 -13.00 10.89 -12.33
C ASP A 208 -13.94 11.62 -11.38
N PHE A 209 -14.88 12.38 -11.93
CA PHE A 209 -15.82 13.15 -11.13
C PHE A 209 -16.87 12.29 -10.38
N SER A 210 -16.92 10.99 -10.63
CA SER A 210 -17.70 10.03 -9.84
C SER A 210 -16.94 9.52 -8.63
N LEU A 211 -15.61 9.73 -8.55
CA LEU A 211 -14.82 9.33 -7.40
C LEU A 211 -15.33 10.05 -6.15
N ALA A 212 -16.00 9.30 -5.28
CA ALA A 212 -16.61 9.81 -4.05
C ALA A 212 -15.95 9.25 -2.80
N ARG A 213 -14.72 8.76 -2.94
CA ARG A 213 -13.98 8.09 -1.89
C ARG A 213 -13.74 8.96 -0.66
N GLY A 214 -13.61 8.28 0.44
CA GLY A 214 -12.94 8.81 1.60
C GLY A 214 -13.75 8.76 2.87
N LEU A 215 -13.00 8.72 3.94
CA LEU A 215 -13.47 9.01 5.27
C LEU A 215 -14.01 10.46 5.26
N GLY A 216 -15.05 10.73 6.02
CA GLY A 216 -15.78 12.01 5.99
C GLY A 216 -14.98 13.28 6.33
N TYR A 217 -13.66 13.17 6.48
CA TYR A 217 -12.76 14.27 6.80
C TYR A 217 -12.07 14.93 5.60
N TYR A 218 -12.15 14.37 4.39
CA TYR A 218 -11.58 15.03 3.21
C TYR A 218 -12.38 16.26 2.80
N THR A 219 -11.67 17.36 2.48
CA THR A 219 -12.24 18.68 2.18
C THR A 219 -11.95 19.18 0.78
N GLY A 220 -10.86 18.72 0.16
CA GLY A 220 -10.37 19.16 -1.14
C GLY A 220 -10.19 18.01 -2.13
N ILE A 221 -9.00 17.97 -2.73
CA ILE A 221 -8.63 16.91 -3.69
C ILE A 221 -8.63 15.55 -3.01
N ILE A 222 -9.11 14.54 -3.71
CA ILE A 222 -9.12 13.14 -3.29
C ILE A 222 -8.45 12.27 -4.35
N PHE A 223 -7.76 11.22 -3.90
CA PHE A 223 -6.97 10.31 -4.72
C PHE A 223 -7.41 8.87 -4.52
N GLU A 224 -7.36 8.10 -5.59
CA GLU A 224 -7.49 6.64 -5.53
C GLU A 224 -6.60 5.98 -6.57
N LEU A 225 -5.68 5.12 -6.12
CA LEU A 225 -4.78 4.41 -7.00
C LEU A 225 -5.34 3.01 -7.30
N ILE A 226 -5.61 2.79 -8.57
CA ILE A 226 -6.14 1.54 -9.09
C ILE A 226 -4.98 0.70 -9.62
N PRO A 227 -4.89 -0.60 -9.30
CA PRO A 227 -3.88 -1.50 -9.83
C PRO A 227 -4.06 -1.72 -11.33
N PRO A 228 -3.06 -2.33 -12.00
CA PRO A 228 -3.19 -2.71 -13.41
C PRO A 228 -4.43 -3.56 -13.69
N ASN A 229 -5.02 -3.38 -14.87
CA ASN A 229 -6.23 -4.12 -15.28
C ASN A 229 -6.06 -5.63 -15.14
N GLY A 230 -7.14 -6.31 -14.76
CA GLY A 230 -7.19 -7.77 -14.57
C GLY A 230 -6.78 -8.26 -13.18
N LEU A 231 -6.43 -7.36 -12.25
CA LEU A 231 -6.15 -7.70 -10.86
C LEU A 231 -7.34 -7.32 -9.98
N ASP A 232 -7.97 -8.32 -9.38
CA ASP A 232 -9.12 -8.15 -8.47
C ASP A 232 -8.63 -7.91 -7.02
N THR A 233 -7.99 -6.76 -6.80
CA THR A 233 -7.50 -6.37 -5.47
C THR A 233 -8.19 -5.15 -4.89
N GLY A 234 -9.04 -4.48 -5.69
CA GLY A 234 -9.53 -3.14 -5.37
C GLY A 234 -8.41 -2.11 -5.39
N SER A 235 -8.68 -0.89 -4.98
CA SER A 235 -7.67 0.18 -4.92
C SER A 235 -6.55 -0.15 -3.94
N ILE A 236 -5.31 0.16 -4.35
CA ILE A 236 -4.08 -0.15 -3.58
C ILE A 236 -3.56 1.04 -2.77
N ALA A 237 -4.03 2.24 -3.06
CA ALA A 237 -3.79 3.43 -2.26
C ALA A 237 -4.96 4.40 -2.34
N GLY A 238 -5.04 5.29 -1.38
CA GLY A 238 -6.03 6.36 -1.38
C GLY A 238 -5.72 7.44 -0.37
N GLY A 239 -6.14 8.66 -0.71
CA GLY A 239 -5.81 9.82 0.09
C GLY A 239 -6.59 11.05 -0.31
N GLY A 240 -6.14 12.21 0.19
CA GLY A 240 -6.72 13.49 -0.15
C GLY A 240 -6.35 14.58 0.84
N ARG A 241 -6.89 15.77 0.57
CA ARG A 241 -6.75 16.94 1.43
C ARG A 241 -7.73 16.92 2.59
N TYR A 242 -7.24 17.26 3.77
CA TYR A 242 -8.02 17.39 5.00
C TYR A 242 -7.64 18.69 5.72
N ASP A 243 -8.52 19.71 5.65
CA ASP A 243 -8.25 21.04 6.22
C ASP A 243 -8.78 21.20 7.63
N ASN A 244 -9.73 20.38 8.03
CA ASN A 244 -10.46 20.52 9.29
C ASN A 244 -10.19 19.43 10.32
N LEU A 245 -9.29 18.47 10.02
CA LEU A 245 -9.12 17.30 10.87
C LEU A 245 -8.54 17.65 12.25
N THR A 246 -7.59 18.59 12.30
CA THR A 246 -7.01 19.08 13.56
C THR A 246 -8.00 19.89 14.42
N ASN A 247 -9.08 20.42 13.83
CA ASN A 247 -10.12 21.14 14.56
C ASN A 247 -10.79 20.27 15.63
N ASN A 248 -10.92 18.97 15.36
CA ASN A 248 -11.47 18.00 16.31
C ASN A 248 -10.62 17.85 17.58
N PHE A 249 -9.37 18.30 17.53
CA PHE A 249 -8.42 18.27 18.64
C PHE A 249 -8.07 19.67 19.18
N GLY A 250 -8.77 20.72 18.72
CA GLY A 250 -8.63 22.10 19.21
C GLY A 250 -7.66 22.98 18.43
N LEU A 251 -6.96 22.47 17.40
CA LEU A 251 -6.07 23.26 16.55
C LEU A 251 -6.74 23.60 15.23
N LYS A 252 -7.06 24.88 15.01
CA LYS A 252 -7.77 25.38 13.82
C LYS A 252 -6.80 25.78 12.71
N ASN A 253 -7.30 25.75 11.47
CA ASN A 253 -6.63 26.29 10.27
C ASN A 253 -5.31 25.60 9.91
N ILE A 254 -5.16 24.32 10.24
CA ILE A 254 -4.03 23.50 9.79
C ILE A 254 -4.53 22.56 8.70
N SER A 255 -4.10 22.87 7.48
CA SER A 255 -4.37 22.03 6.30
C SER A 255 -3.38 20.89 6.22
N GLY A 256 -3.84 19.75 5.73
CA GLY A 256 -2.99 18.61 5.43
C GLY A 256 -3.45 17.91 4.16
N VAL A 257 -2.53 17.22 3.50
CA VAL A 257 -2.81 16.31 2.40
C VAL A 257 -1.94 15.07 2.57
N GLY A 258 -2.50 13.91 2.31
CA GLY A 258 -1.76 12.66 2.44
C GLY A 258 -2.35 11.54 1.61
N ILE A 259 -1.58 10.47 1.51
CA ILE A 259 -1.98 9.22 0.88
C ILE A 259 -1.62 8.04 1.75
N SER A 260 -2.49 7.06 1.79
CA SER A 260 -2.28 5.79 2.47
C SER A 260 -2.16 4.67 1.45
N LEU A 261 -1.04 3.96 1.49
CA LEU A 261 -0.77 2.78 0.66
C LEU A 261 -1.11 1.53 1.47
N GLY A 262 -1.92 0.65 0.91
CA GLY A 262 -2.27 -0.65 1.50
C GLY A 262 -1.21 -1.70 1.19
N ILE A 263 -0.28 -1.93 2.12
CA ILE A 263 0.90 -2.80 1.89
C ILE A 263 0.48 -4.21 1.50
N ASP A 264 -0.49 -4.79 2.19
CA ASP A 264 -0.97 -6.15 1.90
C ASP A 264 -1.52 -6.28 0.46
N ARG A 265 -2.25 -5.27 -0.02
CA ARG A 265 -2.75 -5.24 -1.40
C ARG A 265 -1.62 -5.05 -2.42
N ILE A 266 -0.63 -4.21 -2.10
CA ILE A 266 0.56 -4.03 -2.95
C ILE A 266 1.35 -5.32 -3.02
N CYS A 267 1.54 -6.04 -1.91
CA CYS A 267 2.18 -7.35 -1.90
C CYS A 267 1.43 -8.34 -2.77
N HIS A 268 0.11 -8.36 -2.71
CA HIS A 268 -0.70 -9.21 -3.58
C HIS A 268 -0.53 -8.86 -5.08
N VAL A 269 -0.47 -7.58 -5.43
CA VAL A 269 -0.16 -7.13 -6.81
C VAL A 269 1.22 -7.59 -7.24
N LEU A 270 2.26 -7.44 -6.39
CA LEU A 270 3.62 -7.90 -6.66
C LEU A 270 3.69 -9.41 -6.90
N GLU A 271 2.94 -10.18 -6.11
CA GLU A 271 2.84 -11.65 -6.26
C GLU A 271 2.20 -12.02 -7.59
N LYS A 272 1.04 -11.45 -7.91
CA LYS A 272 0.33 -11.70 -9.18
C LYS A 272 1.14 -11.34 -10.42
N LEU A 273 1.94 -10.29 -10.33
CA LEU A 273 2.82 -9.84 -11.41
C LEU A 273 4.20 -10.53 -11.40
N ASN A 274 4.47 -11.45 -10.46
CA ASN A 274 5.77 -12.12 -10.28
C ASN A 274 6.95 -11.13 -10.14
N LEU A 275 6.72 -10.01 -9.45
CA LEU A 275 7.72 -8.94 -9.28
C LEU A 275 8.55 -9.07 -7.99
N PHE A 276 8.23 -9.99 -7.11
CA PHE A 276 9.07 -10.23 -5.94
C PHE A 276 10.47 -10.70 -6.36
N PRO A 277 11.54 -10.11 -5.81
CA PRO A 277 12.89 -10.58 -6.07
C PRO A 277 13.03 -12.07 -5.69
N LYS A 278 13.58 -12.87 -6.59
CA LYS A 278 13.79 -14.32 -6.34
C LYS A 278 14.55 -14.60 -5.03
N LYS A 279 15.45 -13.69 -4.61
CA LYS A 279 16.20 -13.79 -3.35
C LYS A 279 15.31 -13.78 -2.09
N ILE A 280 14.10 -13.22 -2.15
CA ILE A 280 13.18 -13.21 -0.98
C ILE A 280 12.70 -14.64 -0.69
N PHE A 281 12.53 -15.47 -1.71
CA PHE A 281 12.11 -16.85 -1.58
C PHE A 281 13.26 -17.80 -1.24
N GLN A 282 14.53 -17.39 -1.42
CA GLN A 282 15.69 -18.12 -0.95
C GLN A 282 15.89 -17.85 0.54
N SER A 283 15.26 -18.68 1.36
CA SER A 283 15.34 -18.53 2.81
C SER A 283 16.69 -18.92 3.38
N ILE A 284 17.45 -19.80 2.71
CA ILE A 284 18.69 -20.41 3.18
C ILE A 284 19.76 -20.35 2.09
N ASP A 285 20.92 -19.77 2.44
CA ASP A 285 22.08 -19.76 1.55
C ASP A 285 22.81 -21.10 1.60
N ILE A 286 23.01 -21.65 2.80
CA ILE A 286 23.78 -22.87 3.04
C ILE A 286 23.00 -23.81 3.97
N LEU A 287 22.71 -25.02 3.50
CA LEU A 287 22.24 -26.10 4.35
C LEU A 287 23.42 -27.04 4.65
N VAL A 288 23.77 -27.18 5.92
CA VAL A 288 24.75 -28.20 6.38
C VAL A 288 24.03 -29.51 6.65
N LEU A 289 24.45 -30.56 5.97
CA LEU A 289 23.93 -31.90 6.23
C LEU A 289 24.46 -32.46 7.56
N ASN A 290 23.60 -33.18 8.25
CA ASN A 290 23.94 -33.79 9.53
C ASN A 290 24.30 -35.29 9.32
N PHE A 291 25.57 -35.60 9.44
CA PHE A 291 26.11 -36.98 9.42
C PHE A 291 26.42 -37.48 10.83
N GLY A 292 26.10 -36.73 11.87
CA GLY A 292 26.31 -37.06 13.28
C GLY A 292 27.06 -35.95 14.04
N ASP A 293 26.96 -35.98 15.36
CA ASP A 293 27.46 -34.91 16.23
C ASP A 293 28.99 -34.75 16.17
N LEU A 294 29.73 -35.80 15.91
CA LEU A 294 31.19 -35.71 15.78
C LEU A 294 31.62 -34.84 14.61
N PHE A 295 30.92 -34.93 13.48
CA PHE A 295 31.24 -34.12 12.30
C PHE A 295 30.74 -32.69 12.47
N LEU A 296 29.60 -32.50 13.12
CA LEU A 296 29.06 -31.15 13.39
C LEU A 296 29.94 -30.36 14.35
N LYS A 297 30.57 -31.01 15.34
CA LYS A 297 31.53 -30.35 16.23
C LYS A 297 32.69 -29.72 15.49
N ASP A 298 33.23 -30.42 14.49
CA ASP A 298 34.34 -29.91 13.67
C ASP A 298 33.88 -28.70 12.84
N LEU A 299 32.63 -28.74 12.33
CA LEU A 299 32.08 -27.66 11.51
C LEU A 299 31.58 -26.42 12.29
N ILE A 300 31.41 -26.51 13.60
CA ILE A 300 30.72 -25.46 14.38
C ILE A 300 31.36 -24.08 14.23
N GLN A 301 32.69 -24.01 14.18
CA GLN A 301 33.42 -22.76 14.02
C GLN A 301 33.20 -22.16 12.63
N HIS A 302 33.24 -22.97 11.58
CA HIS A 302 32.94 -22.57 10.21
C HIS A 302 31.50 -22.07 10.08
N ILE A 303 30.52 -22.77 10.65
CA ILE A 303 29.12 -22.37 10.65
C ILE A 303 28.92 -20.99 11.29
N GLN A 304 29.61 -20.75 12.43
CA GLN A 304 29.55 -19.45 13.10
C GLN A 304 30.21 -18.34 12.26
N GLU A 305 31.33 -18.64 11.63
CA GLU A 305 32.01 -17.70 10.73
C GLU A 305 31.13 -17.37 9.51
N TRP A 306 30.49 -18.35 8.89
CA TRP A 306 29.58 -18.12 7.75
C TRP A 306 28.41 -17.22 8.15
N ARG A 307 27.82 -17.43 9.32
CA ARG A 307 26.76 -16.59 9.84
C ARG A 307 27.23 -15.15 10.10
N LYS A 308 28.44 -14.96 10.64
CA LYS A 308 29.06 -13.63 10.81
C LYS A 308 29.30 -12.93 9.47
N ASN A 309 29.53 -13.67 8.40
CA ASN A 309 29.63 -13.17 7.04
C ASN A 309 28.25 -13.06 6.32
N ASN A 310 27.17 -12.87 7.09
CA ASN A 310 25.80 -12.67 6.62
C ASN A 310 25.23 -13.82 5.75
N GLN A 311 25.74 -15.04 5.90
CA GLN A 311 25.14 -16.20 5.26
C GLN A 311 24.04 -16.78 6.14
N LYS A 312 22.89 -17.07 5.54
CA LYS A 312 21.76 -17.76 6.19
C LYS A 312 22.05 -19.26 6.22
N VAL A 313 22.65 -19.72 7.31
CA VAL A 313 23.09 -21.10 7.47
C VAL A 313 22.12 -21.87 8.34
N LEU A 314 21.58 -22.96 7.80
CA LEU A 314 20.78 -23.95 8.51
C LEU A 314 21.55 -25.25 8.64
N VAL A 315 21.53 -25.84 9.81
CA VAL A 315 22.02 -27.20 10.05
C VAL A 315 20.82 -28.15 10.07
N TYR A 316 20.89 -29.25 9.32
CA TYR A 316 19.80 -30.23 9.37
C TYR A 316 19.70 -30.82 10.78
N PRO A 317 18.53 -30.88 11.42
CA PRO A 317 18.42 -31.06 12.87
C PRO A 317 18.75 -32.46 13.37
N SER A 318 18.76 -33.47 12.50
CA SER A 318 18.98 -34.88 12.91
C SER A 318 19.75 -35.66 11.88
N ASN A 319 20.51 -36.67 12.34
CA ASN A 319 21.21 -37.59 11.46
C ASN A 319 20.21 -38.58 10.78
N GLN A 320 19.70 -38.15 9.62
CA GLN A 320 18.79 -38.96 8.80
C GLN A 320 19.44 -39.36 7.49
N LYS A 321 18.82 -40.32 6.79
CA LYS A 321 19.28 -40.78 5.46
C LYS A 321 19.49 -39.57 4.53
N LEU A 322 20.63 -39.56 3.82
CA LEU A 322 21.03 -38.50 2.91
C LEU A 322 19.90 -38.07 1.95
N LYS A 323 19.17 -39.03 1.40
CA LYS A 323 18.04 -38.78 0.50
C LYS A 323 16.99 -37.81 1.12
N LYS A 324 16.68 -38.00 2.40
CA LYS A 324 15.70 -37.17 3.11
C LYS A 324 16.21 -35.75 3.34
N GLN A 325 17.48 -35.62 3.72
CA GLN A 325 18.14 -34.35 3.90
C GLN A 325 18.22 -33.57 2.56
N MET A 326 18.52 -34.23 1.46
CA MET A 326 18.55 -33.62 0.12
C MET A 326 17.16 -33.24 -0.40
N GLN A 327 16.11 -34.01 -0.09
CA GLN A 327 14.73 -33.62 -0.38
C GLN A 327 14.34 -32.35 0.37
N TYR A 328 14.76 -32.24 1.63
CA TYR A 328 14.55 -31.05 2.42
C TYR A 328 15.30 -29.84 1.84
N ALA A 329 16.58 -30.02 1.43
CA ALA A 329 17.35 -28.97 0.74
C ALA A 329 16.63 -28.39 -0.49
N ASN A 330 16.03 -29.26 -1.30
CA ASN A 330 15.23 -28.87 -2.46
C ASN A 330 13.94 -28.14 -2.05
N HIS A 331 13.25 -28.63 -1.03
CA HIS A 331 12.00 -28.03 -0.55
C HIS A 331 12.20 -26.61 -0.04
N ILE A 332 13.28 -26.36 0.74
CA ILE A 332 13.62 -25.02 1.25
C ILE A 332 14.40 -24.18 0.25
N GLN A 333 14.64 -24.69 -0.96
CA GLN A 333 15.40 -24.02 -2.03
C GLN A 333 16.77 -23.50 -1.56
N ALA A 334 17.50 -24.28 -0.74
CA ALA A 334 18.85 -23.94 -0.31
C ALA A 334 19.75 -23.76 -1.54
N LYS A 335 20.56 -22.67 -1.57
CA LYS A 335 21.49 -22.43 -2.68
C LYS A 335 22.62 -23.43 -2.69
N TRP A 336 23.18 -23.71 -1.50
CA TRP A 336 24.28 -24.62 -1.28
C TRP A 336 23.95 -25.67 -0.25
N VAL A 337 24.44 -26.87 -0.48
CA VAL A 337 24.42 -27.99 0.49
C VAL A 337 25.84 -28.37 0.81
N VAL A 338 26.16 -28.46 2.11
CA VAL A 338 27.49 -28.82 2.61
C VAL A 338 27.49 -30.26 3.06
N PHE A 339 28.46 -31.01 2.54
CA PHE A 339 28.77 -32.38 2.92
C PHE A 339 30.04 -32.35 3.76
N PHE A 340 29.97 -32.91 4.95
CA PHE A 340 31.10 -33.15 5.82
C PHE A 340 30.81 -34.37 6.69
N GLY A 341 31.12 -35.53 6.19
CA GLY A 341 30.99 -36.84 6.86
C GLY A 341 32.34 -37.53 7.01
N GLU A 342 32.34 -38.83 7.19
CA GLU A 342 33.54 -39.63 7.40
C GLU A 342 34.52 -39.54 6.23
N ASN A 343 34.05 -39.64 5.02
CA ASN A 343 34.89 -39.56 3.82
C ASN A 343 35.53 -38.18 3.67
N GLU A 344 34.76 -37.10 3.86
CA GLU A 344 35.29 -35.77 3.76
C GLU A 344 36.31 -35.48 4.84
N LYS A 345 36.04 -35.90 6.09
CA LYS A 345 36.97 -35.71 7.20
C LYS A 345 38.29 -36.46 6.97
N ASN A 346 38.25 -37.71 6.50
CA ASN A 346 39.44 -38.51 6.24
C ASN A 346 40.32 -37.97 5.10
N ASN A 347 39.71 -37.26 4.16
CA ASN A 347 40.40 -36.63 3.01
C ASN A 347 40.71 -35.13 3.21
N ASP A 348 40.48 -34.56 4.39
CA ASP A 348 40.60 -33.11 4.67
C ASP A 348 39.81 -32.27 3.65
N GLN A 349 38.54 -32.64 3.38
CA GLN A 349 37.70 -32.03 2.37
C GLN A 349 36.44 -31.44 2.99
N LEU A 350 35.97 -30.34 2.40
CA LEU A 350 34.68 -29.72 2.67
C LEU A 350 33.97 -29.52 1.33
N ASN A 351 32.90 -30.26 1.11
CA ASN A 351 32.21 -30.29 -0.18
C ASN A 351 30.95 -29.43 -0.19
N PHE A 352 30.90 -28.47 -1.13
CA PHE A 352 29.73 -27.60 -1.38
C PHE A 352 29.04 -28.02 -2.68
N LYS A 353 27.83 -28.47 -2.61
CA LYS A 353 27.00 -28.73 -3.79
C LYS A 353 26.06 -27.57 -4.08
N ASN A 354 26.20 -26.99 -5.26
CA ASN A 354 25.25 -25.97 -5.75
C ASN A 354 23.95 -26.66 -6.17
N MET A 355 22.83 -26.30 -5.55
CA MET A 355 21.53 -26.94 -5.80
C MET A 355 20.88 -26.50 -7.10
N ILE A 356 21.32 -25.37 -7.68
CA ILE A 356 20.82 -24.85 -8.94
C ILE A 356 21.51 -25.51 -10.12
N THR A 357 22.85 -25.56 -10.08
CA THR A 357 23.66 -26.08 -11.18
C THR A 357 23.99 -27.57 -11.06
N GLY A 358 23.82 -28.18 -9.87
CA GLY A 358 24.20 -29.54 -9.54
C GLY A 358 25.70 -29.76 -9.35
N LYS A 359 26.55 -28.76 -9.60
CA LYS A 359 28.01 -28.87 -9.45
C LYS A 359 28.42 -28.95 -7.99
N THR A 360 29.44 -29.79 -7.71
CA THR A 360 30.08 -29.88 -6.40
C THR A 360 31.47 -29.26 -6.48
N ILE A 361 31.82 -28.45 -5.49
CA ILE A 361 33.13 -27.82 -5.33
C ILE A 361 33.70 -28.32 -4.02
N SER A 362 34.96 -28.82 -4.05
CA SER A 362 35.67 -29.33 -2.88
C SER A 362 36.74 -28.31 -2.45
N TYR A 363 36.80 -28.06 -1.17
CA TYR A 363 37.83 -27.25 -0.53
C TYR A 363 38.57 -28.09 0.50
N LYS A 364 39.80 -27.74 0.82
CA LYS A 364 40.47 -28.30 1.98
C LYS A 364 39.80 -27.74 3.24
N PHE A 365 39.44 -28.63 4.15
CA PHE A 365 38.69 -28.25 5.35
C PHE A 365 39.44 -27.22 6.21
N ASN A 366 40.73 -27.48 6.46
CA ASN A 366 41.55 -26.59 7.31
C ASN A 366 41.97 -25.26 6.64
N GLU A 367 41.86 -25.13 5.31
CA GLU A 367 42.21 -23.94 4.55
C GLU A 367 40.97 -23.18 4.07
N PHE A 368 39.76 -23.66 4.36
CA PHE A 368 38.53 -23.07 3.83
C PHE A 368 38.28 -21.67 4.42
N ASN A 369 38.04 -20.71 3.53
CA ASN A 369 37.67 -19.35 3.87
C ASN A 369 36.41 -18.94 3.13
N ILE A 370 35.36 -18.57 3.89
CA ILE A 370 34.06 -18.19 3.35
C ILE A 370 34.11 -16.95 2.47
N SER A 371 34.97 -15.98 2.77
CA SER A 371 35.10 -14.76 1.97
C SER A 371 35.62 -15.04 0.56
N ASN A 372 36.58 -15.95 0.43
CA ASN A 372 37.10 -16.40 -0.86
C ASN A 372 36.02 -17.14 -1.66
N PHE A 373 35.27 -18.00 -1.01
CA PHE A 373 34.13 -18.71 -1.59
C PHE A 373 33.06 -17.74 -2.13
N LEU A 374 32.68 -16.73 -1.35
CA LEU A 374 31.67 -15.74 -1.74
C LEU A 374 32.13 -14.82 -2.88
N ASN A 375 33.44 -14.53 -2.97
CA ASN A 375 33.98 -13.73 -4.06
C ASN A 375 33.99 -14.49 -5.39
N GLN A 376 34.27 -15.79 -5.39
CA GLN A 376 34.18 -16.66 -6.57
C GLN A 376 32.75 -16.80 -7.10
N GLU A 377 31.75 -16.68 -6.23
CA GLU A 377 30.32 -16.76 -6.60
C GLU A 377 29.75 -15.46 -7.21
N LYS A 378 30.46 -14.34 -7.10
CA LYS A 378 30.05 -13.05 -7.67
C LYS A 378 30.57 -12.83 -9.11
N CYS A 379 31.51 -13.65 -9.57
CA CYS A 379 32.02 -13.70 -10.93
C CYS A 379 31.26 -14.75 -11.75
#